data_256dd4fadf679a5af7a61c824aaab32c
#
_entry.id   256dd4fadf679a5af7a61c824aaab32c
#
_cell.length_a   1.000
_cell.length_b   1.000
_cell.length_c   1.000
_cell.angle_alpha   90.00
_cell.angle_beta   90.00
_cell.angle_gamma   90.00
#
_symmetry.space_group_name_H-M   'P 1'
#
loop_
_entity.id
_entity.type
_entity.pdbx_description
1 polymer ?
#
loop_
_entity_poly.entity_id
_entity_poly.type
_entity_poly.pdbx_seq_one_letter_code
_entity_poly.pdbx_strand_id
1 'polypeptide(L)'
;MLLRLFDLFGVAVFAISGALAGIAAQLDLLGILVLASVTAVGGGTIRDLLLNRHPIFWIEDPWPLFSIVGATVLTLLWVRLLPVPMNALLVADAFGLSLFAMSGARIAENARCSPLVVILMGTMTG
;
A
#
# COMPACT_ATOMS: atom_id res chain seq x y z
N MET A 1 14.85 6.99 6.53
CA MET A 1 14.47 5.90 7.43
C MET A 1 12.99 5.92 7.80
N LEU A 2 12.48 7.04 8.30
CA LEU A 2 11.06 7.20 8.68
C LEU A 2 10.11 6.99 7.49
N LEU A 3 10.40 7.59 6.33
CA LEU A 3 9.60 7.43 5.11
C LEU A 3 9.55 5.98 4.63
N ARG A 4 10.67 5.26 4.76
CA ARG A 4 10.74 3.84 4.42
C ARG A 4 9.85 2.99 5.33
N LEU A 5 9.80 3.31 6.62
CA LEU A 5 8.88 2.66 7.56
C LEU A 5 7.42 2.94 7.21
N PHE A 6 7.07 4.19 6.89
CA PHE A 6 5.72 4.53 6.44
C PHE A 6 5.34 3.78 5.16
N ASP A 7 6.25 3.67 4.19
CA ASP A 7 6.00 2.92 2.97
C ASP A 7 5.80 1.42 3.27
N LEU A 8 6.62 0.82 4.14
CA LEU A 8 6.47 -0.59 4.50
C LEU A 8 5.17 -0.87 5.26
N PHE A 9 4.81 -0.03 6.23
CA PHE A 9 3.54 -0.16 6.93
C PHE A 9 2.35 0.07 6.01
N GLY A 10 2.42 1.09 5.16
CA GLY A 10 1.40 1.36 4.15
C GLY A 10 1.21 0.20 3.18
N VAL A 11 2.30 -0.38 2.70
CA VAL A 11 2.28 -1.58 1.85
C VAL A 11 1.62 -2.75 2.56
N ALA A 12 1.98 -3.03 3.82
CA ALA A 12 1.37 -4.12 4.60
C ALA A 12 -0.13 -3.91 4.79
N VAL A 13 -0.55 -2.72 5.17
CA VAL A 13 -1.96 -2.39 5.41
C VAL A 13 -2.77 -2.43 4.12
N PHE A 14 -2.26 -1.89 3.02
CA PHE A 14 -2.93 -1.98 1.72
C PHE A 14 -2.93 -3.40 1.15
N ALA A 15 -1.92 -4.21 1.44
CA ALA A 15 -1.94 -5.64 1.09
C ALA A 15 -3.07 -6.37 1.83
N ILE A 16 -3.29 -6.05 3.11
CA ILE A 16 -4.44 -6.58 3.89
C ILE A 16 -5.76 -6.14 3.24
N SER A 17 -5.89 -4.85 2.93
CA SER A 17 -7.08 -4.30 2.28
C SER A 17 -7.33 -4.97 0.93
N GLY A 18 -6.32 -5.08 0.08
CA GLY A 18 -6.42 -5.75 -1.22
C GLY A 18 -6.75 -7.24 -1.10
N ALA A 19 -6.17 -7.94 -0.12
CA ALA A 19 -6.49 -9.34 0.15
C ALA A 19 -7.95 -9.52 0.62
N LEU A 20 -8.43 -8.67 1.52
CA LEU A 20 -9.83 -8.69 1.95
C LEU A 20 -10.80 -8.41 0.80
N ALA A 21 -10.47 -7.46 -0.06
CA ALA A 21 -11.25 -7.17 -1.25
C ALA A 21 -11.27 -8.36 -2.23
N GLY A 22 -10.15 -9.03 -2.42
CA GLY A 22 -10.05 -10.24 -3.25
C GLY A 22 -10.87 -11.41 -2.69
N ILE A 23 -10.86 -11.59 -1.38
CA ILE A 23 -11.68 -12.61 -0.69
C ILE A 23 -13.16 -12.28 -0.85
N ALA A 24 -13.56 -11.03 -0.67
CA ALA A 24 -14.95 -10.59 -0.85
C ALA A 24 -15.43 -10.77 -2.29
N ALA A 25 -14.54 -10.61 -3.27
CA ALA A 25 -14.81 -10.86 -4.69
C ALA A 25 -14.73 -12.34 -5.08
N GLN A 26 -14.45 -13.24 -4.13
CA GLN A 26 -14.33 -14.69 -4.34
C GLN A 26 -13.25 -15.08 -5.38
N LEU A 27 -12.14 -14.33 -5.38
CA LEU A 27 -11.00 -14.64 -6.22
C LEU A 27 -10.26 -15.88 -5.70
N ASP A 28 -9.55 -16.56 -6.60
CA ASP A 28 -8.62 -17.62 -6.22
C ASP A 28 -7.38 -17.05 -5.51
N LEU A 29 -6.52 -17.95 -5.01
CA LEU A 29 -5.33 -17.54 -4.26
C LEU A 29 -4.42 -16.61 -5.08
N LEU A 30 -4.23 -16.92 -6.36
CA LEU A 30 -3.42 -16.09 -7.24
C LEU A 30 -4.05 -14.71 -7.45
N GLY A 31 -5.36 -14.66 -7.70
CA GLY A 31 -6.11 -13.40 -7.85
C GLY A 31 -6.04 -12.52 -6.60
N ILE A 32 -6.16 -13.12 -5.41
CA ILE A 32 -6.02 -12.42 -4.13
C ILE A 32 -4.61 -11.82 -4.00
N LEU A 33 -3.57 -12.61 -4.29
CA LEU A 33 -2.19 -12.15 -4.21
C LEU A 33 -1.90 -11.02 -5.20
N VAL A 34 -2.37 -11.15 -6.45
CA VAL A 34 -2.22 -10.10 -7.47
C VAL A 34 -2.94 -8.82 -7.04
N LEU A 35 -4.19 -8.92 -6.58
CA LEU A 35 -4.95 -7.75 -6.14
C LEU A 35 -4.30 -7.08 -4.92
N ALA A 36 -3.85 -7.86 -3.95
CA ALA A 36 -3.11 -7.35 -2.80
C ALA A 36 -1.82 -6.62 -3.22
N SER A 37 -1.07 -7.18 -4.18
CA SER A 37 0.15 -6.59 -4.69
C SER A 37 -0.11 -5.27 -5.42
N VAL A 38 -1.06 -5.25 -6.34
CA VAL A 38 -1.41 -4.02 -7.09
C VAL A 38 -1.91 -2.93 -6.17
N THR A 39 -2.75 -3.27 -5.19
CA THR A 39 -3.25 -2.32 -4.20
C THR A 39 -2.10 -1.76 -3.35
N ALA A 40 -1.19 -2.62 -2.92
CA ALA A 40 -0.12 -2.25 -2.00
C ALA A 40 0.97 -1.38 -2.63
N VAL A 41 1.34 -1.62 -3.90
CA VAL A 41 2.44 -0.89 -4.55
C VAL A 41 1.98 0.15 -5.56
N GLY A 42 0.70 0.17 -5.92
CA GLY A 42 0.17 1.03 -6.99
C GLY A 42 0.43 2.51 -6.76
N GLY A 43 0.01 3.04 -5.63
CA GLY A 43 0.18 4.45 -5.28
C GLY A 43 1.64 4.90 -5.22
N GLY A 44 2.49 4.11 -4.54
CA GLY A 44 3.92 4.38 -4.47
C GLY A 44 4.64 4.30 -5.81
N THR A 45 4.19 3.40 -6.70
CA THR A 45 4.71 3.30 -8.06
C THR A 45 4.39 4.55 -8.89
N ILE A 46 3.13 5.00 -8.86
CA ILE A 46 2.70 6.23 -9.54
C ILE A 46 3.49 7.43 -9.00
N ARG A 47 3.63 7.55 -7.68
CA ARG A 47 4.43 8.59 -7.02
C ARG A 47 5.86 8.62 -7.55
N ASP A 48 6.54 7.47 -7.54
CA ASP A 48 7.94 7.39 -7.93
C ASP A 48 8.13 7.68 -9.43
N LEU A 49 7.19 7.25 -10.28
CA LEU A 49 7.19 7.58 -11.70
C LEU A 49 7.02 9.08 -11.95
N LEU A 50 6.06 9.73 -11.29
CA LEU A 50 5.78 11.15 -11.48
C LEU A 50 6.90 12.05 -10.95
N LEU A 51 7.58 11.64 -9.88
CA LEU A 51 8.72 12.36 -9.31
C LEU A 51 10.06 11.94 -9.93
N ASN A 52 10.02 11.12 -10.98
CA ASN A 52 11.21 10.60 -11.67
C ASN A 52 12.23 9.96 -10.70
N ARG A 53 11.72 9.23 -9.71
CA ARG A 53 12.54 8.49 -8.75
C ARG A 53 12.75 7.06 -9.25
N HIS A 54 13.96 6.77 -9.65
CA HIS A 54 14.35 5.44 -10.12
C HIS A 54 15.58 4.93 -9.35
N PRO A 55 15.61 3.63 -9.06
CA PRO A 55 14.55 2.62 -9.26
C PRO A 55 13.33 2.86 -8.38
N ILE A 56 12.18 2.28 -8.78
CA ILE A 56 10.94 2.33 -8.00
C ILE A 56 11.15 1.63 -6.65
N PHE A 57 10.53 2.12 -5.58
CA PHE A 57 10.82 1.72 -4.20
C PHE A 57 10.78 0.20 -3.93
N TRP A 58 9.87 -0.53 -4.54
CA TRP A 58 9.76 -1.99 -4.37
C TRP A 58 10.69 -2.80 -5.29
N ILE A 59 11.26 -2.16 -6.32
CA ILE A 59 12.31 -2.74 -7.17
C ILE A 59 13.68 -2.57 -6.51
N GLU A 60 13.92 -1.41 -5.91
CA GLU A 60 15.16 -1.12 -5.19
C GLU A 60 15.31 -1.99 -3.94
N ASP A 61 14.21 -2.23 -3.24
CA ASP A 61 14.19 -2.91 -1.96
C ASP A 61 13.16 -4.05 -1.99
N PRO A 62 13.56 -5.31 -1.73
CA PRO A 62 12.65 -6.44 -1.74
C PRO A 62 11.70 -6.50 -0.53
N TRP A 63 11.94 -5.74 0.54
CA TRP A 63 11.13 -5.78 1.76
C TRP A 63 9.64 -5.52 1.53
N PRO A 64 9.23 -4.57 0.66
CA PRO A 64 7.81 -4.40 0.34
C PRO A 64 7.16 -5.66 -0.22
N LEU A 65 7.86 -6.43 -1.07
CA LEU A 65 7.33 -7.67 -1.62
C LEU A 65 7.14 -8.74 -0.55
N PHE A 66 8.09 -8.90 0.36
CA PHE A 66 7.96 -9.80 1.52
C PHE A 66 6.81 -9.36 2.44
N SER A 67 6.65 -8.05 2.64
CA SER A 67 5.55 -7.48 3.42
C SER A 67 4.19 -7.82 2.79
N ILE A 68 4.06 -7.73 1.48
CA ILE A 68 2.82 -8.09 0.75
C ILE A 68 2.49 -9.57 0.95
N VAL A 69 3.44 -10.45 0.70
CA VAL A 69 3.23 -11.90 0.85
C VAL A 69 2.87 -12.24 2.29
N GLY A 70 3.64 -11.72 3.26
CA GLY A 70 3.38 -11.93 4.68
C GLY A 70 2.00 -11.43 5.12
N ALA A 71 1.64 -10.20 4.75
CA ALA A 71 0.34 -9.61 5.07
C ALA A 71 -0.82 -10.37 4.42
N THR A 72 -0.67 -10.82 3.17
CA THR A 72 -1.68 -11.61 2.47
C THR A 72 -1.89 -12.96 3.15
N VAL A 73 -0.81 -13.67 3.49
CA VAL A 73 -0.88 -14.96 4.20
C VAL A 73 -1.53 -14.79 5.57
N LEU A 74 -1.13 -13.78 6.34
CA LEU A 74 -1.73 -13.48 7.64
C LEU A 74 -3.22 -13.16 7.52
N THR A 75 -3.62 -12.43 6.51
CA THR A 75 -5.04 -12.10 6.25
C THR A 75 -5.84 -13.36 5.92
N LEU A 76 -5.30 -14.24 5.06
CA LEU A 76 -5.95 -15.51 4.72
C LEU A 76 -6.12 -16.43 5.94
N LEU A 77 -5.11 -16.50 6.80
CA LEU A 77 -5.18 -17.27 8.05
C LEU A 77 -6.19 -16.65 9.01
N TRP A 78 -6.20 -15.33 9.16
CA TRP A 78 -7.16 -14.63 10.01
C TRP A 78 -8.61 -14.88 9.59
N VAL A 79 -8.89 -14.75 8.31
CA VAL A 79 -10.24 -14.98 7.77
C VAL A 79 -10.72 -16.42 8.00
N ARG A 80 -9.80 -17.39 8.02
CA ARG A 80 -10.13 -18.80 8.30
C ARG A 80 -10.37 -19.09 9.77
N LEU A 81 -9.67 -18.39 10.67
CA LEU A 81 -9.66 -18.71 12.09
C LEU A 81 -10.64 -17.85 12.91
N LEU A 82 -10.88 -16.63 12.48
CA LEU A 82 -11.66 -15.64 13.22
C LEU A 82 -12.68 -14.95 12.30
N PRO A 83 -13.84 -14.55 12.85
CA PRO A 83 -14.77 -13.72 12.09
C PRO A 83 -14.14 -12.37 11.74
N VAL A 84 -14.26 -11.98 10.48
CA VAL A 84 -13.77 -10.68 10.02
C VAL A 84 -14.79 -9.61 10.37
N PRO A 85 -14.39 -8.52 11.07
CA PRO A 85 -15.29 -7.40 11.33
C PRO A 85 -15.81 -6.80 10.02
N MET A 86 -17.07 -6.39 10.02
CA MET A 86 -17.74 -5.86 8.82
C MET A 86 -17.02 -4.65 8.20
N ASN A 87 -16.30 -3.90 9.03
CA ASN A 87 -15.57 -2.69 8.64
C ASN A 87 -14.06 -2.90 8.47
N ALA A 88 -13.55 -4.15 8.52
CA ALA A 88 -12.12 -4.43 8.46
C ALA A 88 -11.47 -3.87 7.19
N LEU A 89 -12.12 -4.03 6.03
CA LEU A 89 -11.66 -3.49 4.76
C LEU A 89 -11.56 -1.96 4.80
N LEU A 90 -12.59 -1.29 5.26
CA LEU A 90 -12.63 0.17 5.34
C LEU A 90 -11.58 0.74 6.29
N VAL A 91 -11.38 0.08 7.45
CA VAL A 91 -10.37 0.49 8.43
C VAL A 91 -8.96 0.30 7.89
N ALA A 92 -8.68 -0.85 7.29
CA ALA A 92 -7.38 -1.11 6.66
C ALA A 92 -7.09 -0.11 5.53
N ASP A 93 -8.07 0.15 4.68
CA ASP A 93 -7.96 1.09 3.58
C ASP A 93 -7.69 2.52 4.09
N ALA A 94 -8.42 2.98 5.10
CA ALA A 94 -8.22 4.29 5.71
C ALA A 94 -6.82 4.47 6.31
N PHE A 95 -6.29 3.46 6.98
CA PHE A 95 -4.91 3.49 7.50
C PHE A 95 -3.88 3.54 6.37
N GLY A 96 -4.03 2.69 5.37
CA GLY A 96 -3.15 2.67 4.20
C GLY A 96 -3.14 4.02 3.47
N LEU A 97 -4.33 4.58 3.23
CA LEU A 97 -4.49 5.88 2.59
C LEU A 97 -3.81 7.00 3.38
N SER A 98 -3.97 7.03 4.70
CA SER A 98 -3.33 8.05 5.54
C SER A 98 -1.81 7.94 5.55
N LEU A 99 -1.26 6.73 5.63
CA LEU A 99 0.18 6.48 5.61
C LEU A 99 0.80 6.86 4.27
N PHE A 100 0.19 6.44 3.16
CA PHE A 100 0.69 6.75 1.84
C PHE A 100 0.48 8.21 1.44
N ALA A 101 -0.62 8.83 1.83
CA ALA A 101 -0.83 10.26 1.61
C ALA A 101 0.26 11.09 2.30
N MET A 102 0.59 10.73 3.55
CA MET A 102 1.67 11.36 4.30
C MET A 102 3.04 11.11 3.66
N SER A 103 3.32 9.88 3.27
CA SER A 103 4.57 9.51 2.58
C SER A 103 4.72 10.26 1.25
N GLY A 104 3.67 10.27 0.42
CA GLY A 104 3.66 10.96 -0.87
C GLY A 104 3.90 12.45 -0.74
N ALA A 105 3.23 13.10 0.20
CA ALA A 105 3.41 14.53 0.47
C ALA A 105 4.84 14.83 0.95
N ARG A 106 5.37 14.05 1.88
CA ARG A 106 6.74 14.22 2.40
C ARG A 106 7.80 14.03 1.33
N ILE A 107 7.63 13.04 0.47
CA ILE A 107 8.59 12.79 -0.62
C ILE A 107 8.57 13.94 -1.63
N ALA A 108 7.39 14.46 -1.99
CA ALA A 108 7.28 15.62 -2.87
C ALA A 108 7.86 16.89 -2.23
N GLU A 109 7.64 17.09 -0.93
CA GLU A 109 8.25 18.19 -0.17
C GLU A 109 9.78 18.11 -0.18
N ASN A 110 10.34 16.93 0.07
CA ASN A 110 11.79 16.70 0.03
C ASN A 110 12.37 16.90 -1.38
N ALA A 111 11.59 16.67 -2.42
CA ALA A 111 11.96 16.94 -3.81
C ALA A 111 11.80 18.44 -4.19
N ARG A 112 11.49 19.30 -3.22
CA ARG A 112 11.29 20.76 -3.39
C ARG A 112 10.22 21.10 -4.42
N CYS A 113 9.17 20.30 -4.49
CA CYS A 113 8.01 20.59 -5.33
C CYS A 113 7.20 21.75 -4.76
N SER A 114 6.39 22.40 -5.62
CA SER A 114 5.47 23.43 -5.19
C SER A 114 4.40 22.87 -4.24
N PRO A 115 3.80 23.71 -3.36
CA PRO A 115 2.76 23.23 -2.42
C PRO A 115 1.60 22.51 -3.12
N LEU A 116 1.21 22.95 -4.32
CA LEU A 116 0.17 22.31 -5.11
C LEU A 116 0.56 20.88 -5.50
N VAL A 117 1.81 20.68 -5.94
CA VAL A 117 2.33 19.35 -6.30
C VAL A 117 2.44 18.46 -5.08
N VAL A 118 2.81 18.99 -3.91
CA VAL A 118 2.84 18.24 -2.65
C VAL A 118 1.46 17.69 -2.30
N ILE A 119 0.43 18.51 -2.41
CA ILE A 119 -0.97 18.10 -2.17
C ILE A 119 -1.39 17.03 -3.17
N LEU A 120 -1.11 17.24 -4.46
CA LEU A 120 -1.43 16.27 -5.51
C LEU A 120 -0.71 14.94 -5.28
N MET A 121 0.57 14.95 -4.94
CA MET A 121 1.34 13.73 -4.69
C MET A 121 0.82 12.97 -3.47
N GLY A 122 0.49 13.65 -2.40
CA GLY A 122 -0.16 13.02 -1.24
C GLY A 122 -1.48 12.35 -1.61
N THR A 123 -2.32 13.02 -2.37
CA THR A 123 -3.62 12.50 -2.81
C THR A 123 -3.48 11.32 -3.78
N MET A 124 -2.52 11.39 -4.73
CA MET A 124 -2.34 10.35 -5.74
C MET A 124 -1.61 9.12 -5.20
N THR A 125 -0.81 9.27 -4.16
CA THR A 125 -0.08 8.16 -3.53
C THR A 125 -0.99 7.36 -2.59
N GLY A 126 -1.90 8.02 -1.89
CA GLY A 126 -2.95 7.36 -1.11
C GLY A 126 -4.06 6.85 -1.99
#